data_6fc738b830045c6685d100eb2cdd5ca1
#
_entry.id   6fc738b830045c6685d100eb2cdd5ca1
#
_cell.length_a   1.000
_cell.length_b   1.000
_cell.length_c   1.000
_cell.angle_alpha   90.00
_cell.angle_beta   90.00
_cell.angle_gamma   90.00
#
_symmetry.space_group_name_H-M   'P 1'
#
loop_
_entity.id
_entity.type
_entity.pdbx_description
1 polymer ?
#
loop_
_entity_poly.entity_id
_entity_poly.type
_entity_poly.pdbx_seq_one_letter_code
_entity_poly.pdbx_strand_id
1 'polypeptide(L)'
;MSLLFILGLFMNAVLAETSTKLEFKTYSGYFVSNKFEPDSSASFVVLDNRKQFDQVFGVAFVIGDKSPRLAPDAFKTQLVLAAIRRGKAFCTYQVTSVTEKGGVVQLHYQTTSKKSDSATFACPLILSIPKGKRQAVEFYENDKLVKRLAIVGK
;
A
#
# COMPACT_ATOMS: atom_id res chain seq x y z
N MET A 1 -65.01 7.71 -19.09
CA MET A 1 -63.69 7.17 -19.47
C MET A 1 -62.65 7.73 -18.49
N SER A 2 -62.30 6.96 -17.48
CA SER A 2 -61.27 7.36 -16.46
C SER A 2 -59.94 6.70 -16.84
N LEU A 3 -58.94 7.53 -17.13
CA LEU A 3 -57.59 7.10 -17.48
C LEU A 3 -56.75 7.05 -16.16
N LEU A 4 -56.45 5.84 -15.69
CA LEU A 4 -55.62 5.61 -14.52
C LEU A 4 -54.15 5.68 -14.93
N PHE A 5 -53.41 6.73 -14.53
CA PHE A 5 -51.96 6.83 -14.68
C PHE A 5 -51.29 6.05 -13.54
N ILE A 6 -50.70 4.89 -13.86
CA ILE A 6 -49.84 4.15 -12.90
C ILE A 6 -48.44 4.72 -13.04
N LEU A 7 -48.04 5.55 -12.05
CA LEU A 7 -46.68 6.07 -11.92
C LEU A 7 -45.79 4.97 -11.28
N GLY A 8 -45.06 4.24 -12.13
CA GLY A 8 -44.10 3.25 -11.66
C GLY A 8 -42.88 3.90 -11.00
N LEU A 9 -42.76 3.78 -9.69
CA LEU A 9 -41.59 4.18 -8.92
C LEU A 9 -40.48 3.14 -9.19
N PHE A 10 -39.51 3.46 -10.06
CA PHE A 10 -38.27 2.69 -10.18
C PHE A 10 -37.39 3.01 -8.94
N MET A 11 -37.45 2.15 -7.95
CA MET A 11 -36.55 2.16 -6.81
C MET A 11 -35.18 1.61 -7.28
N ASN A 12 -34.24 2.50 -7.63
CA ASN A 12 -32.83 2.15 -7.83
C ASN A 12 -32.25 1.72 -6.49
N ALA A 13 -32.19 0.42 -6.22
CA ALA A 13 -31.42 -0.13 -5.12
C ALA A 13 -29.93 0.11 -5.41
N VAL A 14 -29.35 1.13 -4.82
CA VAL A 14 -27.90 1.30 -4.76
C VAL A 14 -27.38 0.18 -3.87
N LEU A 15 -26.85 -0.88 -4.49
CA LEU A 15 -26.10 -1.91 -3.79
C LEU A 15 -24.88 -1.23 -3.18
N ALA A 16 -24.89 -1.02 -1.88
CA ALA A 16 -23.72 -0.54 -1.14
C ALA A 16 -22.64 -1.62 -1.26
N GLU A 17 -21.59 -1.36 -2.04
CA GLU A 17 -20.44 -2.23 -2.14
C GLU A 17 -19.81 -2.40 -0.74
N THR A 18 -19.81 -3.64 -0.26
CA THR A 18 -19.28 -3.98 1.06
C THR A 18 -17.75 -3.92 1.03
N SER A 19 -17.15 -3.19 1.97
CA SER A 19 -15.72 -3.18 2.18
C SER A 19 -15.29 -4.47 2.89
N THR A 20 -14.30 -5.17 2.35
CA THR A 20 -13.73 -6.40 2.91
C THR A 20 -12.37 -6.11 3.53
N LYS A 21 -12.16 -6.53 4.77
CA LYS A 21 -10.84 -6.46 5.42
C LYS A 21 -9.90 -7.49 4.79
N LEU A 22 -8.69 -7.04 4.44
CA LEU A 22 -7.63 -7.91 3.94
C LEU A 22 -6.63 -8.24 5.06
N GLU A 23 -6.17 -9.49 5.07
CA GLU A 23 -5.01 -9.86 5.86
C GLU A 23 -3.74 -9.26 5.25
N PHE A 24 -2.83 -8.83 6.10
CA PHE A 24 -1.55 -8.29 5.67
C PHE A 24 -0.43 -8.70 6.63
N LYS A 25 0.80 -8.68 6.11
CA LYS A 25 2.02 -8.89 6.89
C LYS A 25 3.01 -7.76 6.58
N THR A 26 3.55 -7.14 7.61
CA THR A 26 4.59 -6.11 7.49
C THR A 26 5.98 -6.71 7.54
N TYR A 27 6.92 -6.06 6.86
CA TYR A 27 8.32 -6.47 6.77
C TYR A 27 9.24 -5.32 7.13
N SER A 28 10.39 -5.67 7.71
CA SER A 28 11.44 -4.74 8.08
C SER A 28 12.82 -5.31 7.74
N GLY A 29 13.88 -4.57 8.05
CA GLY A 29 15.24 -4.98 7.74
C GLY A 29 15.59 -4.87 6.26
N TYR A 30 14.97 -3.94 5.56
CA TYR A 30 15.29 -3.55 4.19
C TYR A 30 15.71 -2.09 4.15
N PHE A 31 16.62 -1.77 3.25
CA PHE A 31 16.92 -0.39 2.88
C PHE A 31 16.38 -0.09 1.48
N VAL A 32 16.11 1.17 1.21
CA VAL A 32 15.69 1.63 -0.12
C VAL A 32 16.94 1.82 -0.99
N SER A 33 16.91 1.27 -2.21
CA SER A 33 17.99 1.45 -3.18
C SER A 33 18.21 2.93 -3.49
N ASN A 34 19.45 3.38 -3.45
CA ASN A 34 19.83 4.75 -3.83
C ASN A 34 19.59 5.08 -5.31
N LYS A 35 19.31 4.05 -6.13
CA LYS A 35 18.99 4.20 -7.55
C LYS A 35 17.48 4.34 -7.79
N PHE A 36 16.66 4.07 -6.78
CA PHE A 36 15.22 4.13 -6.90
C PHE A 36 14.70 5.50 -6.50
N GLU A 37 14.25 6.29 -7.47
CA GLU A 37 13.64 7.63 -7.30
C GLU A 37 14.37 8.51 -6.25
N PRO A 38 15.71 8.72 -6.37
CA PRO A 38 16.51 9.34 -5.31
C PRO A 38 16.07 10.75 -4.96
N ASP A 39 15.51 11.48 -5.93
CA ASP A 39 15.12 12.89 -5.76
C ASP A 39 13.67 13.07 -5.28
N SER A 40 12.92 11.97 -5.16
CA SER A 40 11.54 12.00 -4.68
C SER A 40 11.47 12.03 -3.17
N SER A 41 10.75 12.99 -2.59
CA SER A 41 10.52 13.05 -1.14
C SER A 41 9.61 11.91 -0.63
N ALA A 42 8.75 11.39 -1.50
CA ALA A 42 7.91 10.23 -1.23
C ALA A 42 7.75 9.38 -2.49
N SER A 43 7.74 8.05 -2.31
CA SER A 43 7.47 7.08 -3.38
C SER A 43 6.45 6.06 -2.91
N PHE A 44 5.63 5.58 -3.84
CA PHE A 44 4.60 4.57 -3.58
C PHE A 44 4.68 3.52 -4.68
N VAL A 45 4.69 2.25 -4.31
CA VAL A 45 4.83 1.15 -5.27
C VAL A 45 3.92 -0.02 -4.95
N VAL A 46 3.52 -0.70 -6.02
CA VAL A 46 2.84 -1.99 -6.00
C VAL A 46 3.72 -2.96 -6.77
N LEU A 47 4.21 -3.98 -6.11
CA LEU A 47 5.21 -4.92 -6.63
C LEU A 47 4.59 -6.32 -6.70
N ASP A 48 4.61 -6.93 -7.87
CA ASP A 48 3.99 -8.23 -8.14
C ASP A 48 5.00 -9.37 -8.34
N ASN A 49 6.30 -9.04 -8.38
CA ASN A 49 7.37 -10.01 -8.59
C ASN A 49 8.66 -9.62 -7.88
N ARG A 50 9.55 -10.60 -7.72
CA ARG A 50 10.82 -10.45 -7.02
C ARG A 50 11.77 -9.48 -7.69
N LYS A 51 11.82 -9.47 -9.01
CA LYS A 51 12.72 -8.57 -9.77
C LYS A 51 12.40 -7.09 -9.49
N GLN A 52 11.11 -6.74 -9.48
CA GLN A 52 10.69 -5.38 -9.16
C GLN A 52 11.04 -5.04 -7.70
N PHE A 53 10.82 -5.98 -6.76
CA PHE A 53 11.15 -5.78 -5.36
C PHE A 53 12.64 -5.49 -5.17
N ASP A 54 13.52 -6.29 -5.78
CA ASP A 54 14.98 -6.15 -5.67
C ASP A 54 15.52 -4.88 -6.36
N GLN A 55 14.77 -4.27 -7.27
CA GLN A 55 15.09 -2.95 -7.83
C GLN A 55 14.85 -1.81 -6.85
N VAL A 56 13.88 -1.98 -5.94
CA VAL A 56 13.49 -0.95 -4.96
C VAL A 56 14.20 -1.15 -3.63
N PHE A 57 14.35 -2.40 -3.17
CA PHE A 57 14.83 -2.73 -1.84
C PHE A 57 16.03 -3.65 -1.85
N GLY A 58 16.96 -3.38 -0.94
CA GLY A 58 18.05 -4.28 -0.57
C GLY A 58 17.91 -4.75 0.87
N VAL A 59 18.53 -5.90 1.18
CA VAL A 59 18.53 -6.44 2.54
C VAL A 59 19.52 -5.67 3.40
N ALA A 60 19.05 -5.09 4.52
CA ALA A 60 19.92 -4.52 5.53
C ALA A 60 20.50 -5.64 6.41
N PHE A 61 21.83 -5.75 6.43
CA PHE A 61 22.52 -6.72 7.27
C PHE A 61 22.89 -6.06 8.60
N VAL A 62 22.20 -6.46 9.68
CA VAL A 62 22.53 -6.11 11.05
C VAL A 62 22.74 -7.40 11.81
N ILE A 63 23.87 -7.51 12.50
CA ILE A 63 24.20 -8.71 13.29
C ILE A 63 23.12 -8.90 14.36
N GLY A 64 22.53 -10.09 14.41
CA GLY A 64 21.45 -10.42 15.36
C GLY A 64 20.06 -9.92 14.97
N ASP A 65 19.89 -9.30 13.80
CA ASP A 65 18.60 -8.86 13.30
C ASP A 65 17.65 -10.05 13.01
N LYS A 66 16.51 -10.04 13.72
CA LYS A 66 15.42 -11.01 13.55
C LYS A 66 14.21 -10.40 12.83
N SER A 67 14.42 -9.31 12.10
CA SER A 67 13.36 -8.62 11.37
C SER A 67 12.63 -9.57 10.41
N PRO A 68 11.30 -9.51 10.32
CA PRO A 68 10.54 -10.34 9.41
C PRO A 68 10.89 -9.99 7.96
N ARG A 69 11.38 -10.99 7.22
CA ARG A 69 11.76 -10.87 5.80
C ARG A 69 10.71 -11.48 4.91
N LEU A 70 10.59 -10.93 3.70
CA LEU A 70 9.75 -11.49 2.65
C LEU A 70 10.34 -12.82 2.18
N ALA A 71 9.53 -13.89 2.22
CA ALA A 71 9.95 -15.19 1.75
C ALA A 71 10.34 -15.17 0.26
N PRO A 72 11.31 -15.99 -0.19
CA PRO A 72 11.76 -16.01 -1.58
C PRO A 72 10.64 -16.23 -2.60
N ASP A 73 9.65 -17.04 -2.23
CA ASP A 73 8.51 -17.45 -3.07
C ASP A 73 7.21 -16.66 -2.77
N ALA A 74 7.27 -15.64 -1.91
CA ALA A 74 6.10 -14.85 -1.50
C ALA A 74 5.30 -14.33 -2.69
N PHE A 75 5.96 -13.91 -3.76
CA PHE A 75 5.31 -13.38 -4.97
C PHE A 75 4.49 -14.40 -5.78
N LYS A 76 4.51 -15.68 -5.41
CA LYS A 76 3.57 -16.65 -5.99
C LYS A 76 2.12 -16.35 -5.58
N THR A 77 1.92 -15.92 -4.35
CA THR A 77 0.60 -15.71 -3.74
C THR A 77 0.37 -14.31 -3.17
N GLN A 78 1.41 -13.49 -3.08
CA GLN A 78 1.37 -12.18 -2.44
C GLN A 78 1.66 -11.05 -3.41
N LEU A 79 1.01 -9.92 -3.17
CA LEU A 79 1.29 -8.62 -3.74
C LEU A 79 1.94 -7.75 -2.66
N VAL A 80 3.02 -7.05 -2.97
CA VAL A 80 3.70 -6.18 -2.02
C VAL A 80 3.34 -4.73 -2.29
N LEU A 81 2.94 -4.03 -1.24
CA LEU A 81 2.68 -2.60 -1.23
C LEU A 81 3.76 -1.91 -0.43
N ALA A 82 4.26 -0.77 -0.90
CA ALA A 82 5.20 0.00 -0.13
C ALA A 82 5.00 1.51 -0.28
N ALA A 83 5.22 2.21 0.83
CA ALA A 83 5.33 3.66 0.89
C ALA A 83 6.71 4.02 1.43
N ILE A 84 7.38 4.98 0.80
CA ILE A 84 8.75 5.38 1.15
C ILE A 84 8.74 6.89 1.37
N ARG A 85 9.25 7.34 2.51
CA ARG A 85 9.54 8.76 2.76
C ARG A 85 11.02 9.00 2.84
N ARG A 86 11.47 10.09 2.21
CA ARG A 86 12.86 10.54 2.22
C ARG A 86 12.99 11.94 2.79
N GLY A 87 14.09 12.22 3.47
CA GLY A 87 14.42 13.53 4.00
C GLY A 87 15.16 13.50 5.31
N LYS A 88 15.20 14.65 5.99
CA LYS A 88 15.91 14.83 7.28
C LYS A 88 15.11 14.33 8.50
N ALA A 89 14.03 13.58 8.30
CA ALA A 89 13.27 13.01 9.39
C ALA A 89 13.27 11.49 9.29
N PHE A 90 13.59 10.82 10.40
CA PHE A 90 13.37 9.40 10.54
C PHE A 90 11.89 9.15 10.77
N CYS A 91 11.28 8.32 9.91
CA CYS A 91 9.85 8.02 9.95
C CYS A 91 9.62 6.57 10.39
N THR A 92 8.61 6.39 11.26
CA THR A 92 8.06 5.08 11.62
C THR A 92 6.60 5.02 11.20
N TYR A 93 6.10 3.81 10.94
CA TYR A 93 4.77 3.59 10.42
C TYR A 93 4.00 2.60 11.27
N GLN A 94 2.70 2.83 11.38
CA GLN A 94 1.74 1.89 11.97
C GLN A 94 0.59 1.68 10.98
N VAL A 95 0.46 0.48 10.42
CA VAL A 95 -0.68 0.12 9.58
C VAL A 95 -1.90 -0.04 10.46
N THR A 96 -2.95 0.71 10.16
CA THR A 96 -4.21 0.69 10.91
C THR A 96 -5.25 -0.22 10.27
N SER A 97 -5.30 -0.27 8.94
CA SER A 97 -6.17 -1.20 8.21
C SER A 97 -5.73 -1.39 6.76
N VAL A 98 -6.07 -2.54 6.21
CA VAL A 98 -6.05 -2.80 4.77
C VAL A 98 -7.42 -3.36 4.40
N THR A 99 -8.11 -2.69 3.49
CA THR A 99 -9.45 -3.08 3.05
C THR A 99 -9.54 -3.09 1.53
N GLU A 100 -10.54 -3.78 0.99
CA GLU A 100 -10.84 -3.80 -0.44
C GLU A 100 -12.32 -3.48 -0.66
N LYS A 101 -12.59 -2.57 -1.58
CA LYS A 101 -13.93 -2.20 -2.01
C LYS A 101 -13.94 -1.99 -3.52
N GLY A 102 -14.80 -2.70 -4.25
CA GLY A 102 -14.92 -2.55 -5.71
C GLY A 102 -13.60 -2.77 -6.47
N GLY A 103 -12.75 -3.70 -6.03
CA GLY A 103 -11.45 -3.96 -6.64
C GLY A 103 -10.37 -2.91 -6.33
N VAL A 104 -10.65 -1.96 -5.43
CA VAL A 104 -9.69 -0.96 -4.95
C VAL A 104 -9.23 -1.33 -3.55
N VAL A 105 -7.92 -1.53 -3.38
CA VAL A 105 -7.30 -1.74 -2.07
C VAL A 105 -7.06 -0.39 -1.41
N GLN A 106 -7.47 -0.24 -0.16
CA GLN A 106 -7.22 0.94 0.65
C GLN A 106 -6.28 0.56 1.81
N LEU A 107 -5.06 1.09 1.76
CA LEU A 107 -4.06 0.94 2.81
C LEU A 107 -4.05 2.19 3.67
N HIS A 108 -4.46 2.04 4.93
CA HIS A 108 -4.43 3.10 5.93
C HIS A 108 -3.26 2.89 6.89
N TYR A 109 -2.48 3.94 7.11
CA TYR A 109 -1.36 3.93 8.05
C TYR A 109 -1.14 5.30 8.68
N GLN A 110 -0.57 5.28 9.87
CA GLN A 110 -0.11 6.48 10.58
C GLN A 110 1.41 6.57 10.47
N THR A 111 1.91 7.79 10.35
CA THR A 111 3.33 8.09 10.30
C THR A 111 3.71 8.98 11.48
N THR A 112 4.76 8.59 12.20
CA THR A 112 5.42 9.41 13.20
C THR A 112 6.82 9.75 12.70
N SER A 113 7.26 10.99 12.87
CA SER A 113 8.57 11.43 12.39
C SER A 113 9.36 12.16 13.47
N LYS A 114 10.69 11.92 13.48
CA LYS A 114 11.65 12.61 14.32
C LYS A 114 12.72 13.25 13.44
N LYS A 115 12.84 14.58 13.51
CA LYS A 115 13.85 15.33 12.75
C LYS A 115 15.26 14.98 13.20
N SER A 116 16.19 15.04 12.26
CA SER A 116 17.63 14.95 12.47
C SER A 116 18.32 16.13 11.79
N ASP A 117 19.27 16.72 12.45
CA ASP A 117 20.05 17.84 11.89
C ASP A 117 21.22 17.35 11.03
N SER A 118 21.69 16.11 11.23
CA SER A 118 22.92 15.59 10.65
C SER A 118 22.71 14.43 9.64
N ALA A 119 21.52 13.85 9.57
CA ALA A 119 21.28 12.68 8.73
C ALA A 119 20.09 12.84 7.79
N THR A 120 20.15 12.15 6.65
CA THR A 120 19.02 11.93 5.74
C THR A 120 18.62 10.46 5.78
N PHE A 121 17.33 10.21 5.63
CA PHE A 121 16.75 8.88 5.74
C PHE A 121 15.94 8.55 4.51
N ALA A 122 15.87 7.27 4.18
CA ALA A 122 14.84 6.70 3.32
C ALA A 122 14.12 5.64 4.14
N CYS A 123 12.92 5.96 4.61
CA CYS A 123 12.13 5.13 5.53
C CYS A 123 11.05 4.39 4.74
N PRO A 124 11.14 3.06 4.57
CA PRO A 124 10.10 2.29 3.91
C PRO A 124 9.07 1.74 4.89
N LEU A 125 7.79 1.81 4.50
CA LEU A 125 6.75 0.90 4.95
C LEU A 125 6.62 -0.19 3.87
N ILE A 126 6.75 -1.45 4.26
CA ILE A 126 6.62 -2.60 3.35
C ILE A 126 5.62 -3.58 3.94
N LEU A 127 4.61 -3.95 3.17
CA LEU A 127 3.66 -4.99 3.56
C LEU A 127 3.24 -5.84 2.37
N SER A 128 2.77 -7.05 2.64
CA SER A 128 2.16 -7.91 1.64
C SER A 128 0.69 -8.17 1.95
N ILE A 129 -0.07 -8.38 0.89
CA ILE A 129 -1.46 -8.83 0.91
C ILE A 129 -1.63 -10.00 -0.06
N PRO A 130 -2.65 -10.86 0.10
CA PRO A 130 -2.93 -11.90 -0.89
C PRO A 130 -3.15 -11.33 -2.28
N LYS A 131 -2.65 -12.00 -3.33
CA LYS A 131 -2.96 -11.65 -4.72
C LYS A 131 -4.46 -11.75 -5.00
N GLY A 132 -4.95 -10.95 -5.93
CA GLY A 132 -6.34 -10.95 -6.37
C GLY A 132 -6.53 -10.03 -7.58
N LYS A 133 -7.71 -10.10 -8.19
CA LYS A 133 -8.07 -9.18 -9.29
C LYS A 133 -8.39 -7.81 -8.71
N ARG A 134 -7.47 -6.88 -8.87
CA ARG A 134 -7.59 -5.51 -8.35
C ARG A 134 -7.28 -4.50 -9.43
N GLN A 135 -7.92 -3.33 -9.33
CA GLN A 135 -7.80 -2.25 -10.29
C GLN A 135 -6.83 -1.16 -9.81
N ALA A 136 -6.80 -0.92 -8.50
CA ALA A 136 -5.98 0.14 -7.93
C ALA A 136 -5.64 -0.12 -6.46
N VAL A 137 -4.61 0.59 -5.98
CA VAL A 137 -4.27 0.74 -4.56
C VAL A 137 -4.31 2.22 -4.21
N GLU A 138 -4.96 2.54 -3.12
CA GLU A 138 -5.00 3.85 -2.50
C GLU A 138 -4.21 3.83 -1.19
N PHE A 139 -3.33 4.80 -1.01
CA PHE A 139 -2.52 4.98 0.19
C PHE A 139 -3.08 6.16 0.99
N TYR A 140 -3.54 5.87 2.21
CA TYR A 140 -4.03 6.86 3.17
C TYR A 140 -3.03 7.00 4.31
N GLU A 141 -2.42 8.17 4.41
CA GLU A 141 -1.51 8.51 5.49
C GLU A 141 -2.18 9.49 6.45
N ASN A 142 -2.27 9.13 7.73
CA ASN A 142 -2.97 9.93 8.75
C ASN A 142 -4.38 10.34 8.27
N ASP A 143 -5.15 9.37 7.77
CA ASP A 143 -6.52 9.50 7.24
C ASP A 143 -6.67 10.36 5.97
N LYS A 144 -5.55 10.77 5.36
CA LYS A 144 -5.56 11.54 4.11
C LYS A 144 -5.08 10.67 2.95
N LEU A 145 -5.85 10.66 1.85
CA LEU A 145 -5.41 10.05 0.59
C LEU A 145 -4.18 10.79 0.06
N VAL A 146 -3.04 10.09 0.00
CA VAL A 146 -1.76 10.66 -0.47
C VAL A 146 -1.36 10.14 -1.85
N LYS A 147 -1.85 8.95 -2.25
CA LYS A 147 -1.56 8.37 -3.57
C LYS A 147 -2.59 7.34 -3.97
N ARG A 148 -2.92 7.32 -5.26
CA ARG A 148 -3.63 6.23 -5.93
C ARG A 148 -2.77 5.71 -7.07
N LEU A 149 -2.60 4.39 -7.14
CA LEU A 149 -1.89 3.68 -8.21
C LEU A 149 -2.84 2.71 -8.89
N ALA A 150 -2.93 2.80 -10.22
CA ALA A 150 -3.62 1.78 -11.00
C ALA A 150 -2.79 0.49 -11.03
N ILE A 151 -3.42 -0.66 -10.88
CA ILE A 151 -2.82 -1.97 -11.12
C ILE A 151 -3.16 -2.32 -12.56
N VAL A 152 -2.19 -2.20 -13.45
CA VAL A 152 -2.35 -2.64 -14.84
C VAL A 152 -2.25 -4.15 -14.83
N GLY A 153 -3.38 -4.83 -15.09
CA GLY A 153 -3.40 -6.28 -15.28
C GLY A 153 -2.55 -6.65 -16.50
N LYS A 154 -1.68 -7.63 -16.32
CA LYS A 154 -1.02 -8.32 -17.42
C LYS A 154 -1.95 -9.41 -17.94
#